data_a08b1af8380100b9d5e26b842d2c7132
#
_entry.id   a08b1af8380100b9d5e26b842d2c7132
#
_cell.length_a   1.000
_cell.length_b   1.000
_cell.length_c   1.000
_cell.angle_alpha   90.00
_cell.angle_beta   90.00
_cell.angle_gamma   90.00
#
_symmetry.space_group_name_H-M   'P 1'
#
loop_
_entity.id
_entity.type
_entity.pdbx_description
1 polymer ?
#
loop_
_entity_poly.entity_id
_entity_poly.type
_entity_poly.pdbx_seq_one_letter_code
_entity_poly.pdbx_strand_id
1 'polypeptide(L)'
;MVEELIEKLKVQIIETLNLEDLTPVDINANDPLFGDDGIGLDSIDALELIVLMNKEYNIQVADPEEGKNVFYSIKTMADYIQANS
;
A
#
# COMPACT_ATOMS: atom_id res chain seq x y z
N MET A 1 14.98 -7.06 -3.20
CA MET A 1 14.72 -7.58 -1.84
C MET A 1 13.45 -6.97 -1.31
N VAL A 2 12.72 -7.72 -0.50
CA VAL A 2 11.42 -7.26 -0.03
C VAL A 2 11.52 -6.01 0.86
N GLU A 3 12.60 -5.89 1.62
CA GLU A 3 12.81 -4.75 2.50
C GLU A 3 12.95 -3.44 1.72
N GLU A 4 13.64 -3.47 0.61
CA GLU A 4 13.76 -2.29 -0.25
C GLU A 4 12.42 -1.92 -0.87
N LEU A 5 11.65 -2.92 -1.26
CA LEU A 5 10.32 -2.73 -1.80
C LEU A 5 9.39 -2.12 -0.75
N ILE A 6 9.47 -2.61 0.48
CA ILE A 6 8.67 -2.08 1.58
C ILE A 6 8.96 -0.60 1.80
N GLU A 7 10.22 -0.21 1.84
CA GLU A 7 10.59 1.19 2.02
C GLU A 7 10.14 2.06 0.85
N LYS A 8 10.27 1.54 -0.36
CA LYS A 8 9.81 2.23 -1.56
C LYS A 8 8.30 2.43 -1.53
N LEU A 9 7.55 1.39 -1.11
CA LEU A 9 6.09 1.48 -1.02
C LEU A 9 5.66 2.53 -0.01
N LYS A 10 6.34 2.62 1.13
CA LYS A 10 6.01 3.63 2.13
C LYS A 10 6.10 5.03 1.54
N VAL A 11 7.19 5.30 0.82
CA VAL A 11 7.39 6.60 0.18
C VAL A 11 6.32 6.84 -0.88
N GLN A 12 6.05 5.85 -1.72
CA GLN A 12 5.09 5.99 -2.80
C GLN A 12 3.67 6.24 -2.28
N ILE A 13 3.29 5.54 -1.21
CA ILE A 13 1.97 5.72 -0.60
C ILE A 13 1.84 7.13 -0.02
N ILE A 14 2.85 7.58 0.70
CA ILE A 14 2.84 8.93 1.27
C ILE A 14 2.70 9.98 0.18
N GLU A 15 3.42 9.83 -0.91
CA GLU A 15 3.35 10.79 -2.03
C GLU A 15 2.01 10.69 -2.77
N THR A 16 1.55 9.48 -3.04
CA THR A 16 0.32 9.26 -3.81
C THR A 16 -0.91 9.75 -3.05
N LEU A 17 -0.97 9.49 -1.76
CA LEU A 17 -2.10 9.88 -0.91
C LEU A 17 -1.90 11.22 -0.24
N ASN A 18 -0.76 11.86 -0.51
CA ASN A 18 -0.45 13.18 0.03
C ASN A 18 -0.51 13.22 1.56
N LEU A 19 0.11 12.24 2.19
CA LEU A 19 0.11 12.08 3.65
C LEU A 19 1.24 12.92 4.27
N GLU A 20 1.07 14.23 4.27
CA GLU A 20 2.11 15.17 4.67
C GLU A 20 2.55 15.04 6.11
N ASP A 21 1.67 14.54 6.98
CA ASP A 21 1.96 14.39 8.40
C ASP A 21 2.75 13.12 8.73
N LEU A 22 2.98 12.27 7.72
CA LEU A 22 3.65 10.99 7.91
C LEU A 22 4.97 10.94 7.15
N THR A 23 5.94 10.26 7.77
CA THR A 23 7.19 9.90 7.11
C THR A 23 7.26 8.37 7.03
N PRO A 24 8.15 7.80 6.20
CA PRO A 24 8.27 6.35 6.13
C PRO A 24 8.52 5.68 7.48
N VAL A 25 9.19 6.36 8.40
CA VAL A 25 9.45 5.84 9.74
C VAL A 25 8.17 5.67 10.56
N ASP A 26 7.17 6.49 10.27
CA ASP A 26 5.88 6.46 10.99
C ASP A 26 4.99 5.30 10.56
N ILE A 27 5.30 4.65 9.45
CA ILE A 27 4.50 3.55 8.93
C ILE A 27 5.19 2.24 9.25
N ASN A 28 4.49 1.38 10.01
CA ASN A 28 4.98 0.03 10.30
C ASN A 28 4.47 -0.90 9.20
N ALA A 29 5.39 -1.69 8.61
CA ALA A 29 5.04 -2.57 7.49
C ALA A 29 4.00 -3.63 7.85
N ASN A 30 3.91 -4.01 9.11
CA ASN A 30 2.98 -5.04 9.56
C ASN A 30 1.65 -4.51 10.06
N ASP A 31 1.53 -3.19 10.26
CA ASP A 31 0.30 -2.61 10.76
C ASP A 31 -0.73 -2.43 9.64
N PRO A 32 -2.03 -2.52 9.99
CA PRO A 32 -3.08 -2.25 9.01
C PRO A 32 -2.97 -0.84 8.44
N LEU A 33 -3.32 -0.69 7.18
CA LEU A 33 -3.36 0.63 6.54
C LEU A 33 -4.71 1.31 6.74
N PHE A 34 -5.77 0.52 6.88
CA PHE A 34 -7.14 1.05 6.93
C PHE A 34 -7.72 1.01 8.33
N GLY A 35 -8.66 1.91 8.59
CA GLY A 35 -9.38 1.93 9.84
C GLY A 35 -8.60 2.56 10.99
N ASP A 36 -9.19 2.52 12.16
CA ASP A 36 -8.63 3.17 13.36
C ASP A 36 -7.37 2.50 13.87
N ASP A 37 -7.18 1.24 13.54
CA ASP A 37 -6.00 0.48 13.98
C ASP A 37 -4.76 0.75 13.13
N GLY A 38 -4.94 1.43 12.00
CA GLY A 38 -3.85 1.73 11.07
C GLY A 38 -3.67 3.22 10.90
N ILE A 39 -3.21 3.62 9.71
CA ILE A 39 -2.99 5.05 9.43
C ILE A 39 -4.27 5.76 8.98
N GLY A 40 -5.40 5.07 9.03
CA GLY A 40 -6.69 5.69 8.82
C GLY A 40 -7.12 5.87 7.38
N LEU A 41 -6.62 5.04 6.47
CA LEU A 41 -7.04 5.10 5.07
C LEU A 41 -8.48 4.61 4.91
N ASP A 42 -9.16 5.10 3.88
CA ASP A 42 -10.52 4.71 3.59
C ASP A 42 -10.63 4.08 2.18
N SER A 43 -11.86 3.78 1.75
CA SER A 43 -12.07 3.10 0.47
C SER A 43 -11.63 3.95 -0.73
N ILE A 44 -11.65 5.27 -0.60
CA ILE A 44 -11.17 6.14 -1.67
C ILE A 44 -9.66 6.00 -1.80
N ASP A 45 -8.97 5.91 -0.68
CA ASP A 45 -7.52 5.69 -0.67
C ASP A 45 -7.17 4.35 -1.30
N ALA A 46 -8.01 3.33 -1.11
CA ALA A 46 -7.79 2.04 -1.75
C ALA A 46 -7.79 2.14 -3.27
N LEU A 47 -8.67 2.96 -3.83
CA LEU A 47 -8.70 3.19 -5.28
C LEU A 47 -7.40 3.81 -5.77
N GLU A 48 -6.85 4.74 -5.01
CA GLU A 48 -5.57 5.35 -5.35
C GLU A 48 -4.44 4.31 -5.29
N LEU A 49 -4.48 3.40 -4.33
CA LEU A 49 -3.49 2.34 -4.23
C LEU A 49 -3.59 1.36 -5.40
N ILE A 50 -4.80 1.08 -5.87
CA ILE A 50 -4.99 0.24 -7.05
C ILE A 50 -4.33 0.89 -8.27
N VAL A 51 -4.52 2.19 -8.44
CA VAL A 51 -3.89 2.95 -9.52
C VAL A 51 -2.36 2.91 -9.39
N LEU A 52 -1.86 3.08 -8.18
CA LEU A 52 -0.43 3.01 -7.90
C LEU A 52 0.17 1.67 -8.32
N MET A 53 -0.49 0.57 -7.95
CA MET A 53 -0.02 -0.77 -8.30
C MET A 53 0.03 -0.97 -9.80
N ASN A 54 -0.98 -0.47 -10.52
CA ASN A 54 -1.02 -0.58 -11.96
C ASN A 54 0.07 0.26 -12.62
N LYS A 55 0.19 1.49 -12.18
CA LYS A 55 1.09 2.48 -12.79
C LYS A 55 2.56 2.15 -12.53
N GLU A 56 2.88 1.82 -11.28
CA GLU A 56 4.29 1.65 -10.87
C GLU A 56 4.78 0.22 -10.98
N TYR A 57 3.89 -0.75 -10.89
CA TYR A 57 4.27 -2.16 -10.85
C TYR A 57 3.62 -2.99 -11.93
N ASN A 58 2.78 -2.38 -12.75
CA ASN A 58 2.05 -3.04 -13.83
C ASN A 58 1.24 -4.26 -13.32
N ILE A 59 0.65 -4.10 -12.15
CA ILE A 59 -0.16 -5.14 -11.50
C ILE A 59 -1.60 -4.65 -11.41
N GLN A 60 -2.54 -5.46 -11.89
CA GLN A 60 -3.96 -5.14 -11.79
C GLN A 60 -4.58 -5.85 -10.60
N VAL A 61 -5.22 -5.07 -9.73
CA VAL A 61 -6.07 -5.61 -8.67
C VAL A 61 -7.50 -5.44 -9.19
N ALA A 62 -8.10 -6.54 -9.63
CA ALA A 62 -9.35 -6.50 -10.38
C ALA A 62 -10.58 -6.30 -9.51
N ASP A 63 -10.49 -6.61 -8.22
CA ASP A 63 -11.64 -6.73 -7.33
C ASP A 63 -11.38 -5.96 -6.05
N PRO A 64 -12.32 -5.09 -5.62
CA PRO A 64 -12.15 -4.37 -4.35
C PRO A 64 -11.98 -5.28 -3.14
N GLU A 65 -12.58 -6.46 -3.13
CA GLU A 65 -12.40 -7.40 -2.04
C GLU A 65 -11.00 -8.00 -2.02
N GLU A 66 -10.47 -8.31 -3.20
CA GLU A 66 -9.06 -8.70 -3.32
C GLU A 66 -8.17 -7.58 -2.84
N GLY A 67 -8.52 -6.34 -3.18
CA GLY A 67 -7.77 -5.16 -2.76
C GLY A 67 -7.68 -5.04 -1.25
N LYS A 68 -8.74 -5.37 -0.52
CA LYS A 68 -8.71 -5.30 0.94
C LYS A 68 -7.64 -6.20 1.53
N ASN A 69 -7.45 -7.38 0.95
CA ASN A 69 -6.42 -8.31 1.40
C ASN A 69 -5.03 -7.85 0.99
N VAL A 70 -4.89 -7.38 -0.25
CA VAL A 70 -3.61 -6.90 -0.77
C VAL A 70 -3.13 -5.68 -0.01
N PHE A 71 -4.03 -4.74 0.26
CA PHE A 71 -3.70 -3.47 0.89
C PHE A 71 -3.86 -3.47 2.40
N TYR A 72 -3.95 -4.64 3.00
CA TYR A 72 -4.08 -4.73 4.45
C TYR A 72 -2.91 -4.03 5.15
N SER A 73 -1.68 -4.26 4.67
CA SER A 73 -0.48 -3.64 5.21
C SER A 73 0.53 -3.45 4.09
N ILE A 74 1.59 -2.71 4.37
CA ILE A 74 2.69 -2.54 3.41
C ILE A 74 3.30 -3.91 3.08
N LYS A 75 3.45 -4.77 4.09
CA LYS A 75 4.03 -6.09 3.88
C LYS A 75 3.18 -6.95 2.95
N THR A 76 1.86 -6.94 3.11
CA THR A 76 1.00 -7.71 2.22
C THR A 76 1.04 -7.18 0.80
N MET A 77 1.17 -5.86 0.63
CA MET A 77 1.36 -5.26 -0.68
C MET A 77 2.68 -5.74 -1.32
N ALA A 78 3.76 -5.72 -0.55
CA ALA A 78 5.06 -6.16 -1.04
C ALA A 78 5.03 -7.64 -1.45
N ASP A 79 4.41 -8.47 -0.63
CA ASP A 79 4.27 -9.89 -0.93
C ASP A 79 3.49 -10.12 -2.22
N TYR A 80 2.42 -9.37 -2.41
CA TYR A 80 1.60 -9.46 -3.63
C TYR A 80 2.40 -9.04 -4.86
N ILE A 81 3.14 -7.96 -4.74
CA ILE A 81 3.98 -7.46 -5.84
C ILE A 81 5.01 -8.52 -6.25
N GLN A 82 5.68 -9.12 -5.27
CA GLN A 82 6.67 -10.14 -5.55
C GLN A 82 6.07 -11.39 -6.17
N ALA A 83 4.88 -11.76 -5.74
CA ALA A 83 4.20 -12.93 -6.28
C ALA A 83 3.74 -12.74 -7.73
N ASN A 84 3.57 -11.49 -8.16
CA ASN A 84 3.02 -11.16 -9.48
C ASN A 84 4.02 -10.47 -10.42
N SER A 85 5.25 -10.33 -10.00
CA SER A 85 6.27 -9.71 -10.84
C SER A 85 7.18 -10.72 -11.52
#